data_4ffc39756b1ed31a501df6ee2c590508
#
_entry.id   4ffc39756b1ed31a501df6ee2c590508
#
_cell.length_a   1.000
_cell.length_b   1.000
_cell.length_c   1.000
_cell.angle_alpha   90.00
_cell.angle_beta   90.00
_cell.angle_gamma   90.00
#
_symmetry.space_group_name_H-M   'P 1'
#
loop_
_entity.id
_entity.type
_entity.pdbx_description
1 polymer ?
#
loop_
_entity_poly.entity_id
_entity_poly.type
_entity_poly.pdbx_seq_one_letter_code
_entity_poly.pdbx_strand_id
1 'polypeptide(L)'
;NALTKNERAMSQAMERLSTGQRINSAGDDAAGLAISSRMTSQINGLNMAVRNANDAISMVQTADGAMIEVENMLQRMRELGVQAMTGSNTATDRDALHTELTSLIAAVEDVASDTQWNGTNLLDGTPGATAFHVGANASQTVSVTFADLNTANGSATSGLFENLDSSSLGDDTDATHSIAGLSFDTVAEATDAMTMIDQAITRVNDHRATLGAAINRLEYAADNLSN
;
A
#
# COMPACT_ATOMS: atom_id res chain seq x y z
N ASN A 1 -43.02 -47.16 -29.24
CA ASN A 1 -42.71 -46.77 -27.84
C ASN A 1 -41.35 -47.30 -27.34
N ALA A 2 -40.95 -48.58 -27.58
CA ALA A 2 -39.66 -49.14 -27.11
C ALA A 2 -38.49 -48.65 -27.99
N LEU A 3 -38.68 -48.56 -29.34
CA LEU A 3 -37.69 -48.03 -30.28
C LEU A 3 -37.36 -46.56 -29.98
N THR A 4 -38.36 -45.72 -29.82
CA THR A 4 -38.20 -44.30 -29.52
C THR A 4 -37.48 -44.04 -28.18
N LYS A 5 -37.70 -44.94 -27.20
CA LYS A 5 -37.00 -44.86 -25.90
C LYS A 5 -35.52 -45.25 -26.05
N ASN A 6 -35.23 -46.30 -26.84
CA ASN A 6 -33.83 -46.68 -27.14
C ASN A 6 -33.08 -45.63 -27.96
N GLU A 7 -33.70 -45.02 -28.94
CA GLU A 7 -33.11 -43.94 -29.74
C GLU A 7 -32.76 -42.72 -28.88
N ARG A 8 -33.64 -42.34 -27.95
CA ARG A 8 -33.34 -41.25 -26.99
C ARG A 8 -32.20 -41.60 -26.07
N ALA A 9 -32.17 -42.82 -25.53
CA ALA A 9 -31.09 -43.26 -24.64
C ALA A 9 -29.74 -43.32 -25.39
N MET A 10 -29.74 -43.75 -26.65
CA MET A 10 -28.56 -43.82 -27.49
C MET A 10 -28.08 -42.42 -27.86
N SER A 11 -28.96 -41.49 -28.24
CA SER A 11 -28.61 -40.09 -28.52
C SER A 11 -28.00 -39.41 -27.29
N GLN A 12 -28.59 -39.63 -26.13
CA GLN A 12 -28.08 -39.07 -24.87
C GLN A 12 -26.72 -39.68 -24.47
N ALA A 13 -26.49 -40.97 -24.71
CA ALA A 13 -25.19 -41.59 -24.48
C ALA A 13 -24.13 -41.07 -25.45
N MET A 14 -24.47 -40.88 -26.73
CA MET A 14 -23.56 -40.29 -27.73
C MET A 14 -23.23 -38.85 -27.43
N GLU A 15 -24.17 -38.03 -26.97
CA GLU A 15 -23.97 -36.66 -26.56
C GLU A 15 -23.03 -36.58 -25.35
N ARG A 16 -23.23 -37.40 -24.33
CA ARG A 16 -22.34 -37.50 -23.15
C ARG A 16 -20.93 -37.95 -23.51
N LEU A 17 -20.79 -38.87 -24.47
CA LEU A 17 -19.47 -39.32 -24.93
C LEU A 17 -18.74 -38.23 -25.72
N SER A 18 -19.50 -37.50 -26.56
CA SER A 18 -18.93 -36.42 -27.37
C SER A 18 -18.50 -35.24 -26.57
N THR A 19 -19.26 -34.84 -25.55
CA THR A 19 -18.95 -33.67 -24.68
C THR A 19 -18.07 -34.02 -23.49
N GLY A 20 -17.98 -35.29 -23.09
CA GLY A 20 -17.30 -35.73 -21.88
C GLY A 20 -17.99 -35.32 -20.60
N GLN A 21 -19.22 -34.76 -20.68
CA GLN A 21 -19.99 -34.28 -19.55
C GLN A 21 -21.26 -35.11 -19.32
N ARG A 22 -21.58 -35.35 -18.04
CA ARG A 22 -22.78 -36.10 -17.69
C ARG A 22 -24.06 -35.28 -17.83
N ILE A 23 -23.99 -33.98 -17.60
CA ILE A 23 -25.10 -33.03 -17.66
C ILE A 23 -24.77 -32.02 -18.76
N ASN A 24 -25.51 -32.07 -19.86
CA ASN A 24 -25.29 -31.20 -21.02
C ASN A 24 -26.39 -30.14 -21.18
N SER A 25 -27.59 -30.46 -20.76
CA SER A 25 -28.73 -29.59 -20.89
C SER A 25 -29.55 -29.52 -19.58
N ALA A 26 -30.34 -28.46 -19.47
CA ALA A 26 -31.27 -28.30 -18.32
C ALA A 26 -32.32 -29.43 -18.28
N GLY A 27 -32.54 -30.13 -19.41
CA GLY A 27 -33.43 -31.27 -19.50
C GLY A 27 -32.89 -32.57 -18.90
N ASP A 28 -31.54 -32.67 -18.75
CA ASP A 28 -30.89 -33.84 -18.14
C ASP A 28 -30.95 -33.79 -16.60
N ASP A 29 -30.65 -32.63 -16.03
CA ASP A 29 -30.70 -32.37 -14.59
C ASP A 29 -30.66 -30.86 -14.32
N ALA A 30 -31.82 -30.22 -14.18
CA ALA A 30 -31.91 -28.78 -13.94
C ALA A 30 -31.30 -28.37 -12.62
N ALA A 31 -31.40 -29.18 -11.57
CA ALA A 31 -30.82 -28.88 -10.25
C ALA A 31 -29.29 -29.00 -10.27
N GLY A 32 -28.76 -30.07 -10.86
CA GLY A 32 -27.32 -30.27 -11.03
C GLY A 32 -26.68 -29.22 -11.90
N LEU A 33 -27.32 -28.79 -13.00
CA LEU A 33 -26.83 -27.73 -13.84
C LEU A 33 -26.77 -26.37 -13.10
N ALA A 34 -27.82 -26.04 -12.33
CA ALA A 34 -27.85 -24.81 -11.52
C ALA A 34 -26.77 -24.78 -10.43
N ILE A 35 -26.52 -25.92 -9.79
CA ILE A 35 -25.44 -26.08 -8.80
C ILE A 35 -24.08 -25.95 -9.46
N SER A 36 -23.84 -26.66 -10.57
CA SER A 36 -22.57 -26.60 -11.33
C SER A 36 -22.28 -25.19 -11.82
N SER A 37 -23.26 -24.49 -12.39
CA SER A 37 -23.10 -23.11 -12.85
C SER A 37 -22.72 -22.17 -11.70
N ARG A 38 -23.35 -22.30 -10.53
CA ARG A 38 -23.04 -21.52 -9.34
C ARG A 38 -21.64 -21.82 -8.81
N MET A 39 -21.24 -23.09 -8.75
CA MET A 39 -19.90 -23.49 -8.36
C MET A 39 -18.85 -22.97 -9.33
N THR A 40 -19.08 -23.05 -10.65
CA THR A 40 -18.17 -22.48 -11.65
C THR A 40 -18.02 -20.97 -11.48
N SER A 41 -19.12 -20.25 -11.21
CA SER A 41 -19.05 -18.82 -10.92
C SER A 41 -18.25 -18.52 -9.65
N GLN A 42 -18.41 -19.32 -8.59
CA GLN A 42 -17.61 -19.17 -7.37
C GLN A 42 -16.13 -19.46 -7.62
N ILE A 43 -15.79 -20.53 -8.34
CA ILE A 43 -14.40 -20.87 -8.68
C ILE A 43 -13.74 -19.72 -9.48
N ASN A 44 -14.45 -19.20 -10.49
CA ASN A 44 -13.95 -18.07 -11.26
C ASN A 44 -13.76 -16.81 -10.37
N GLY A 45 -14.68 -16.55 -9.46
CA GLY A 45 -14.57 -15.48 -8.47
C GLY A 45 -13.37 -15.64 -7.55
N LEU A 46 -13.15 -16.86 -7.02
CA LEU A 46 -11.99 -17.17 -6.18
C LEU A 46 -10.66 -17.01 -6.92
N ASN A 47 -10.58 -17.49 -8.16
CA ASN A 47 -9.39 -17.31 -8.99
C ASN A 47 -9.08 -15.83 -9.28
N MET A 48 -10.11 -15.00 -9.44
CA MET A 48 -9.93 -13.54 -9.54
C MET A 48 -9.48 -12.94 -8.21
N ALA A 49 -10.05 -13.39 -7.09
CA ALA A 49 -9.68 -12.92 -5.76
C ALA A 49 -8.20 -13.21 -5.43
N VAL A 50 -7.70 -14.39 -5.79
CA VAL A 50 -6.27 -14.74 -5.64
C VAL A 50 -5.38 -13.80 -6.48
N ARG A 51 -5.78 -13.50 -7.71
CA ARG A 51 -5.04 -12.52 -8.54
C ARG A 51 -5.05 -11.14 -7.92
N ASN A 52 -6.21 -10.66 -7.48
CA ASN A 52 -6.34 -9.36 -6.82
C ASN A 52 -5.48 -9.28 -5.54
N ALA A 53 -5.38 -10.37 -4.77
CA ALA A 53 -4.52 -10.42 -3.59
C ALA A 53 -3.03 -10.31 -3.97
N ASN A 54 -2.58 -11.01 -5.01
CA ASN A 54 -1.21 -10.92 -5.49
C ASN A 54 -0.87 -9.53 -6.07
N ASP A 55 -1.82 -8.91 -6.79
CA ASP A 55 -1.67 -7.54 -7.28
C ASP A 55 -1.57 -6.54 -6.11
N ALA A 56 -2.39 -6.73 -5.08
CA ALA A 56 -2.33 -5.93 -3.86
C ALA A 56 -0.98 -6.09 -3.13
N ILE A 57 -0.47 -7.32 -2.98
CA ILE A 57 0.85 -7.59 -2.40
C ILE A 57 1.93 -6.85 -3.18
N SER A 58 1.92 -6.94 -4.50
CA SER A 58 2.90 -6.27 -5.36
C SER A 58 2.84 -4.74 -5.23
N MET A 59 1.63 -4.18 -5.14
CA MET A 59 1.41 -2.75 -4.92
C MET A 59 1.96 -2.29 -3.56
N VAL A 60 1.70 -3.07 -2.49
CA VAL A 60 2.19 -2.78 -1.14
C VAL A 60 3.72 -2.91 -1.07
N GLN A 61 4.31 -3.91 -1.72
CA GLN A 61 5.77 -4.08 -1.80
C GLN A 61 6.45 -2.92 -2.53
N THR A 62 5.80 -2.37 -3.56
CA THR A 62 6.32 -1.18 -4.26
C THR A 62 6.35 0.03 -3.32
N ALA A 63 5.29 0.24 -2.54
CA ALA A 63 5.23 1.32 -1.56
C ALA A 63 6.25 1.12 -0.42
N ASP A 64 6.39 -0.10 0.12
CA ASP A 64 7.39 -0.40 1.17
C ASP A 64 8.82 -0.19 0.66
N GLY A 65 9.11 -0.59 -0.59
CA GLY A 65 10.42 -0.35 -1.20
C GLY A 65 10.76 1.15 -1.28
N ALA A 66 9.82 1.99 -1.68
CA ALA A 66 10.00 3.44 -1.70
C ALA A 66 10.20 4.02 -0.28
N MET A 67 9.48 3.49 0.71
CA MET A 67 9.62 3.94 2.10
C MET A 67 10.98 3.56 2.72
N ILE A 68 11.66 2.52 2.23
CA ILE A 68 13.04 2.20 2.63
C ILE A 68 14.00 3.32 2.19
N GLU A 69 13.84 3.82 0.97
CA GLU A 69 14.67 4.93 0.48
C GLU A 69 14.41 6.22 1.27
N VAL A 70 13.15 6.48 1.61
CA VAL A 70 12.79 7.62 2.49
C VAL A 70 13.44 7.48 3.86
N GLU A 71 13.42 6.28 4.47
CA GLU A 71 14.10 6.02 5.74
C GLU A 71 15.61 6.29 5.65
N ASN A 72 16.26 5.83 4.58
CA ASN A 72 17.69 6.09 4.35
C ASN A 72 17.98 7.61 4.25
N MET A 73 17.13 8.35 3.55
CA MET A 73 17.26 9.82 3.44
C MET A 73 17.07 10.51 4.80
N LEU A 74 16.09 10.08 5.59
CA LEU A 74 15.87 10.60 6.94
C LEU A 74 17.06 10.31 7.87
N GLN A 75 17.65 9.12 7.78
CA GLN A 75 18.87 8.79 8.52
C GLN A 75 20.03 9.69 8.10
N ARG A 76 20.16 10.00 6.81
CA ARG A 76 21.17 10.95 6.33
C ARG A 76 20.91 12.37 6.83
N MET A 77 19.66 12.82 6.84
CA MET A 77 19.28 14.11 7.43
C MET A 77 19.65 14.15 8.91
N ARG A 78 19.45 13.05 9.63
CA ARG A 78 19.83 12.92 11.05
C ARG A 78 21.35 13.07 11.25
N GLU A 79 22.16 12.45 10.41
CA GLU A 79 23.64 12.61 10.46
C GLU A 79 24.04 14.08 10.28
N LEU A 80 23.42 14.77 9.31
CA LEU A 80 23.66 16.21 9.07
C LEU A 80 23.25 17.04 10.27
N GLY A 81 22.12 16.72 10.91
CA GLY A 81 21.66 17.37 12.14
C GLY A 81 22.66 17.25 13.28
N VAL A 82 23.18 16.02 13.53
CA VAL A 82 24.24 15.81 14.54
C VAL A 82 25.47 16.65 14.21
N GLN A 83 25.85 16.73 12.96
CA GLN A 83 26.99 17.56 12.54
C GLN A 83 26.69 19.05 12.75
N ALA A 84 25.50 19.54 12.41
CA ALA A 84 25.10 20.94 12.56
C ALA A 84 25.03 21.40 14.01
N MET A 85 24.70 20.49 14.95
CA MET A 85 24.67 20.79 16.40
C MET A 85 26.06 21.00 17.01
N THR A 86 27.14 20.66 16.30
CA THR A 86 28.49 20.82 16.81
C THR A 86 28.87 22.31 16.89
N GLY A 87 29.16 22.77 18.11
CA GLY A 87 29.45 24.19 18.38
C GLY A 87 30.74 24.75 17.71
N SER A 88 31.55 23.90 17.07
CA SER A 88 32.71 24.31 16.30
C SER A 88 32.37 24.78 14.88
N ASN A 89 31.15 24.52 14.40
CA ASN A 89 30.72 24.93 13.04
C ASN A 89 30.38 26.42 13.00
N THR A 90 30.86 27.08 11.97
CA THR A 90 30.47 28.46 11.67
C THR A 90 29.06 28.52 11.05
N ALA A 91 28.46 29.70 10.95
CA ALA A 91 27.19 29.88 10.24
C ALA A 91 27.29 29.39 8.80
N THR A 92 28.38 29.72 8.09
CA THR A 92 28.60 29.28 6.70
C THR A 92 28.70 27.76 6.57
N ASP A 93 29.28 27.07 7.55
CA ASP A 93 29.34 25.61 7.54
C ASP A 93 27.94 25.02 7.72
N ARG A 94 27.12 25.60 8.61
CA ARG A 94 25.72 25.18 8.79
C ARG A 94 24.85 25.48 7.58
N ASP A 95 25.07 26.60 6.87
CA ASP A 95 24.39 26.92 5.59
C ASP A 95 24.65 25.82 4.54
N ALA A 96 25.88 25.31 4.46
CA ALA A 96 26.21 24.20 3.56
C ALA A 96 25.46 22.90 3.95
N LEU A 97 25.39 22.57 5.24
CA LEU A 97 24.62 21.42 5.74
C LEU A 97 23.12 21.61 5.50
N HIS A 98 22.59 22.81 5.68
CA HIS A 98 21.20 23.15 5.38
C HIS A 98 20.87 22.98 3.90
N THR A 99 21.80 23.31 3.01
CA THR A 99 21.61 23.09 1.57
C THR A 99 21.47 21.59 1.23
N GLU A 100 22.29 20.73 1.85
CA GLU A 100 22.16 19.28 1.69
C GLU A 100 20.84 18.77 2.29
N LEU A 101 20.44 19.25 3.47
CA LEU A 101 19.15 18.95 4.10
C LEU A 101 17.98 19.26 3.16
N THR A 102 17.95 20.48 2.61
CA THR A 102 16.88 20.92 1.68
C THR A 102 16.83 20.04 0.43
N SER A 103 17.98 19.62 -0.08
CA SER A 103 18.05 18.71 -1.23
C SER A 103 17.51 17.31 -0.89
N LEU A 104 17.75 16.81 0.32
CA LEU A 104 17.20 15.52 0.78
C LEU A 104 15.68 15.61 1.00
N ILE A 105 15.17 16.73 1.53
CA ILE A 105 13.73 16.97 1.67
C ILE A 105 13.04 16.94 0.29
N ALA A 106 13.61 17.64 -0.71
CA ALA A 106 13.11 17.61 -2.07
C ALA A 106 13.14 16.19 -2.66
N ALA A 107 14.19 15.40 -2.38
CA ALA A 107 14.26 14.01 -2.82
C ALA A 107 13.19 13.12 -2.18
N VAL A 108 12.81 13.35 -0.92
CA VAL A 108 11.68 12.66 -0.29
C VAL A 108 10.36 12.99 -1.01
N GLU A 109 10.17 14.26 -1.36
CA GLU A 109 8.98 14.71 -2.11
C GLU A 109 8.93 14.10 -3.52
N ASP A 110 10.07 14.02 -4.19
CA ASP A 110 10.18 13.33 -5.50
C ASP A 110 9.79 11.84 -5.35
N VAL A 111 10.27 11.15 -4.31
CA VAL A 111 9.85 9.76 -4.05
C VAL A 111 8.35 9.65 -3.80
N ALA A 112 7.76 10.60 -3.07
CA ALA A 112 6.32 10.62 -2.79
C ALA A 112 5.50 10.78 -4.07
N SER A 113 5.94 11.68 -4.98
CA SER A 113 5.22 12.00 -6.21
C SER A 113 5.47 11.00 -7.34
N ASP A 114 6.66 10.39 -7.40
CA ASP A 114 7.08 9.53 -8.51
C ASP A 114 6.79 8.04 -8.26
N THR A 115 6.53 7.63 -7.00
CA THR A 115 6.21 6.24 -6.70
C THR A 115 4.81 5.89 -7.17
N GLN A 116 4.72 5.18 -8.31
CA GLN A 116 3.48 4.86 -8.98
C GLN A 116 3.27 3.36 -9.14
N TRP A 117 2.00 2.94 -9.09
CA TRP A 117 1.52 1.63 -9.48
C TRP A 117 0.41 1.78 -10.51
N ASN A 118 0.61 1.23 -11.70
CA ASN A 118 -0.37 1.30 -12.81
C ASN A 118 -0.89 2.74 -13.07
N GLY A 119 0.01 3.74 -12.98
CA GLY A 119 -0.32 5.14 -13.24
C GLY A 119 -1.01 5.87 -12.08
N THR A 120 -1.13 5.23 -10.92
CA THR A 120 -1.64 5.87 -9.69
C THR A 120 -0.49 6.05 -8.70
N ASN A 121 -0.30 7.25 -8.20
CA ASN A 121 0.69 7.54 -7.16
C ASN A 121 0.27 6.82 -5.87
N LEU A 122 1.25 6.30 -5.14
CA LEU A 122 0.98 5.50 -3.93
C LEU A 122 1.19 6.28 -2.64
N LEU A 123 2.08 7.26 -2.63
CA LEU A 123 2.61 7.90 -1.43
C LEU A 123 2.34 9.40 -1.36
N ASP A 124 1.46 9.91 -2.23
CA ASP A 124 1.06 11.32 -2.28
C ASP A 124 -0.27 11.62 -1.57
N GLY A 125 -0.79 10.66 -0.80
CA GLY A 125 -2.08 10.75 -0.12
C GLY A 125 -3.29 10.46 -1.01
N THR A 126 -3.13 10.38 -2.34
CA THR A 126 -4.25 10.17 -3.30
C THR A 126 -4.98 8.84 -3.08
N PRO A 127 -4.28 7.67 -2.89
CA PRO A 127 -4.98 6.39 -2.73
C PRO A 127 -5.67 6.26 -1.37
N GLY A 128 -5.12 6.89 -0.33
CA GLY A 128 -5.63 6.75 1.03
C GLY A 128 -5.81 5.29 1.45
N ALA A 129 -7.00 4.95 1.94
CA ALA A 129 -7.37 3.57 2.27
C ALA A 129 -7.94 2.87 1.03
N THR A 130 -7.13 2.00 0.41
CA THR A 130 -7.53 1.21 -0.75
C THR A 130 -8.05 -0.16 -0.32
N ALA A 131 -9.26 -0.53 -0.77
CA ALA A 131 -9.88 -1.80 -0.47
C ALA A 131 -9.67 -2.81 -1.60
N PHE A 132 -8.98 -3.89 -1.32
CA PHE A 132 -8.76 -4.99 -2.26
C PHE A 132 -9.80 -6.10 -2.03
N HIS A 133 -10.47 -6.50 -3.11
CA HIS A 133 -11.47 -7.55 -3.04
C HIS A 133 -10.80 -8.93 -3.09
N VAL A 134 -10.86 -9.66 -1.98
CA VAL A 134 -10.19 -10.94 -1.75
C VAL A 134 -11.19 -12.06 -1.45
N GLY A 135 -12.24 -12.19 -2.25
CA GLY A 135 -13.23 -13.23 -2.05
C GLY A 135 -14.21 -13.38 -3.21
N ALA A 136 -15.04 -14.44 -3.17
CA ALA A 136 -16.07 -14.68 -4.18
C ALA A 136 -17.38 -13.92 -3.93
N ASN A 137 -17.56 -13.38 -2.71
CA ASN A 137 -18.79 -12.71 -2.29
C ASN A 137 -18.55 -11.22 -2.05
N ALA A 138 -19.59 -10.41 -2.22
CA ALA A 138 -19.55 -8.98 -1.92
C ALA A 138 -19.08 -8.73 -0.47
N SER A 139 -18.33 -7.65 -0.26
CA SER A 139 -17.81 -7.22 1.04
C SER A 139 -16.64 -8.03 1.62
N GLN A 140 -16.07 -8.97 0.89
CA GLN A 140 -14.85 -9.68 1.29
C GLN A 140 -13.63 -8.87 0.83
N THR A 141 -13.26 -7.84 1.61
CA THR A 141 -12.17 -6.92 1.26
C THR A 141 -11.12 -6.86 2.36
N VAL A 142 -9.86 -6.66 1.95
CA VAL A 142 -8.76 -6.25 2.82
C VAL A 142 -8.43 -4.80 2.47
N SER A 143 -8.55 -3.90 3.44
CA SER A 143 -8.17 -2.50 3.26
C SER A 143 -6.72 -2.31 3.66
N VAL A 144 -5.96 -1.62 2.83
CA VAL A 144 -4.59 -1.17 3.07
C VAL A 144 -4.58 0.34 2.96
N THR A 145 -4.02 1.01 3.96
CA THR A 145 -3.84 2.46 3.94
C THR A 145 -2.41 2.76 3.49
N PHE A 146 -2.26 3.58 2.46
CA PHE A 146 -0.97 4.07 2.01
C PHE A 146 -0.64 5.39 2.72
N ALA A 147 0.65 5.61 3.00
CA ALA A 147 1.12 6.83 3.61
C ALA A 147 0.99 8.02 2.65
N ASP A 148 0.75 9.18 3.21
CA ASP A 148 1.00 10.45 2.54
C ASP A 148 2.37 10.95 3.02
N LEU A 149 3.36 10.91 2.14
CA LEU A 149 4.72 11.39 2.39
C LEU A 149 4.94 12.82 1.91
N ASN A 150 3.87 13.52 1.52
CA ASN A 150 3.96 14.90 1.10
C ASN A 150 4.56 15.75 2.21
N THR A 151 5.60 16.50 1.88
CA THR A 151 6.34 17.35 2.83
C THR A 151 5.72 18.75 2.93
N ALA A 152 4.83 19.12 2.00
CA ALA A 152 4.24 20.45 1.94
C ALA A 152 3.22 20.66 3.06
N ASN A 153 3.45 21.73 3.82
CA ASN A 153 2.55 22.22 4.85
C ASN A 153 1.22 22.64 4.22
N GLY A 154 0.10 21.97 4.55
CA GLY A 154 -1.23 22.39 4.13
C GLY A 154 -2.07 21.39 3.34
N SER A 155 -1.66 20.13 3.20
CA SER A 155 -2.56 19.09 2.69
C SER A 155 -3.65 18.81 3.74
N ALA A 156 -4.91 18.79 3.31
CA ALA A 156 -6.08 18.55 4.18
C ALA A 156 -6.15 17.11 4.74
N THR A 157 -5.18 16.29 4.40
CA THR A 157 -5.04 14.91 4.85
C THR A 157 -3.76 14.85 5.69
N SER A 158 -3.84 14.37 6.92
CA SER A 158 -2.70 14.24 7.85
C SER A 158 -1.55 13.46 7.19
N GLY A 159 -0.60 14.17 6.61
CA GLY A 159 0.61 13.59 6.03
C GLY A 159 1.47 12.94 7.13
N LEU A 160 2.29 11.96 6.75
CA LEU A 160 3.16 11.25 7.69
C LEU A 160 4.17 12.19 8.36
N PHE A 161 4.49 13.29 7.70
CA PHE A 161 5.46 14.30 8.13
C PHE A 161 4.83 15.61 8.64
N GLU A 162 3.51 15.64 8.80
CA GLU A 162 2.80 16.77 9.41
C GLU A 162 2.70 16.63 10.92
N ASN A 163 2.54 17.75 11.63
CA ASN A 163 2.40 17.79 13.08
C ASN A 163 3.53 17.05 13.82
N LEU A 164 4.77 17.27 13.40
CA LEU A 164 5.95 16.85 14.13
C LEU A 164 6.15 17.81 15.30
N ASP A 165 6.33 17.27 16.51
CA ASP A 165 6.45 18.05 17.73
C ASP A 165 7.84 18.73 17.81
N SER A 166 7.85 20.05 17.77
CA SER A 166 9.02 20.88 18.02
C SER A 166 8.97 21.53 19.40
N SER A 167 8.49 20.82 20.41
CA SER A 167 8.18 21.31 21.77
C SER A 167 9.30 22.07 22.48
N SER A 168 10.50 22.14 21.89
CA SER A 168 11.65 22.86 22.41
C SER A 168 11.62 24.38 22.10
N LEU A 169 10.83 24.83 21.12
CA LEU A 169 10.79 26.22 20.68
C LEU A 169 9.85 27.13 21.50
N GLY A 170 9.06 26.58 22.43
CA GLY A 170 8.25 27.37 23.36
C GLY A 170 7.10 28.17 22.75
N ASP A 171 6.81 28.02 21.45
CA ASP A 171 5.69 28.63 20.77
C ASP A 171 4.68 27.56 20.32
N ASP A 172 3.86 27.10 21.26
CA ASP A 172 2.79 26.11 21.09
C ASP A 172 1.57 26.65 20.32
N THR A 173 1.75 27.65 19.48
CA THR A 173 0.61 28.27 18.77
C THR A 173 0.50 27.87 17.30
N ASP A 174 1.46 27.15 16.74
CA ASP A 174 1.40 26.72 15.34
C ASP A 174 1.62 25.20 15.19
N ALA A 175 0.52 24.44 15.15
CA ALA A 175 0.47 22.99 15.05
C ALA A 175 0.85 22.46 13.63
N THR A 176 1.62 23.20 12.86
CA THR A 176 1.90 22.91 11.45
C THR A 176 3.40 22.74 11.15
N HIS A 177 4.12 22.03 12.03
CA HIS A 177 5.51 21.72 11.75
C HIS A 177 5.61 20.48 10.86
N SER A 178 6.25 20.62 9.72
CA SER A 178 6.56 19.56 8.78
C SER A 178 8.07 19.49 8.52
N ILE A 179 8.54 18.38 7.95
CA ILE A 179 9.97 18.29 7.59
C ILE A 179 10.38 19.35 6.55
N ALA A 180 9.45 19.92 5.80
CA ALA A 180 9.74 21.02 4.85
C ALA A 180 10.23 22.31 5.56
N GLY A 181 9.90 22.48 6.83
CA GLY A 181 10.32 23.64 7.64
C GLY A 181 11.59 23.43 8.45
N LEU A 182 12.30 22.32 8.28
CA LEU A 182 13.54 22.05 9.02
C LEU A 182 14.64 23.02 8.62
N SER A 183 15.35 23.56 9.63
CA SER A 183 16.50 24.45 9.46
C SER A 183 17.68 24.00 10.32
N PHE A 184 18.89 24.33 9.86
CA PHE A 184 20.16 24.17 10.59
C PHE A 184 20.88 25.51 10.81
N ASP A 185 20.19 26.63 10.68
CA ASP A 185 20.80 27.96 10.77
C ASP A 185 21.41 28.23 12.14
N THR A 186 20.77 27.72 13.19
CA THR A 186 21.27 27.77 14.58
C THR A 186 21.38 26.37 15.16
N VAL A 187 22.16 26.24 16.26
CA VAL A 187 22.28 25.00 17.03
C VAL A 187 20.94 24.60 17.65
N ALA A 188 20.10 25.56 18.06
CA ALA A 188 18.78 25.29 18.60
C ALA A 188 17.87 24.69 17.54
N GLU A 189 17.77 25.29 16.36
CA GLU A 189 16.99 24.78 15.23
C GLU A 189 17.49 23.41 14.79
N ALA A 190 18.80 23.15 14.76
CA ALA A 190 19.34 21.84 14.50
C ALA A 190 18.92 20.78 15.52
N THR A 191 18.76 21.16 16.80
CA THR A 191 18.28 20.27 17.86
C THR A 191 16.80 19.92 17.66
N ASP A 192 15.99 20.91 17.31
CA ASP A 192 14.56 20.72 17.04
C ASP A 192 14.36 19.89 15.77
N ALA A 193 15.11 20.18 14.70
CA ALA A 193 15.12 19.40 13.48
C ALA A 193 15.46 17.92 13.74
N MET A 194 16.42 17.63 14.62
CA MET A 194 16.75 16.27 15.04
C MET A 194 15.56 15.56 15.68
N THR A 195 14.84 16.23 16.59
CA THR A 195 13.66 15.65 17.24
C THR A 195 12.57 15.32 16.22
N MET A 196 12.34 16.23 15.28
CA MET A 196 11.37 16.04 14.20
C MET A 196 11.77 14.90 13.25
N ILE A 197 13.05 14.80 12.90
CA ILE A 197 13.57 13.69 12.05
C ILE A 197 13.43 12.35 12.79
N ASP A 198 13.72 12.27 14.08
CA ASP A 198 13.56 11.04 14.87
C ASP A 198 12.08 10.60 14.95
N GLN A 199 11.16 11.54 15.05
CA GLN A 199 9.72 11.27 14.96
C GLN A 199 9.32 10.81 13.56
N ALA A 200 9.84 11.45 12.50
CA ALA A 200 9.57 11.06 11.12
C ALA A 200 10.05 9.62 10.85
N ILE A 201 11.25 9.25 11.29
CA ILE A 201 11.78 7.88 11.21
C ILE A 201 10.85 6.89 11.92
N THR A 202 10.40 7.23 13.12
CA THR A 202 9.48 6.38 13.90
C THR A 202 8.17 6.16 13.14
N ARG A 203 7.56 7.22 12.60
CA ARG A 203 6.31 7.14 11.84
C ARG A 203 6.46 6.33 10.54
N VAL A 204 7.58 6.49 9.82
CA VAL A 204 7.89 5.67 8.64
C VAL A 204 7.94 4.19 9.02
N ASN A 205 8.66 3.85 10.10
CA ASN A 205 8.77 2.47 10.55
C ASN A 205 7.43 1.88 11.01
N ASP A 206 6.61 2.65 11.73
CA ASP A 206 5.27 2.22 12.15
C ASP A 206 4.37 1.96 10.93
N HIS A 207 4.47 2.82 9.91
CA HIS A 207 3.70 2.63 8.69
C HIS A 207 4.18 1.42 7.89
N ARG A 208 5.49 1.20 7.78
CA ARG A 208 6.06 -0.01 7.17
C ARG A 208 5.64 -1.28 7.91
N ALA A 209 5.57 -1.24 9.25
CA ALA A 209 5.05 -2.36 10.03
C ALA A 209 3.56 -2.66 9.69
N THR A 210 2.73 -1.62 9.48
CA THR A 210 1.33 -1.80 9.08
C THR A 210 1.22 -2.37 7.67
N LEU A 211 2.07 -1.94 6.72
CA LEU A 211 2.14 -2.51 5.37
C LEU A 211 2.58 -3.98 5.42
N GLY A 212 3.59 -4.33 6.22
CA GLY A 212 4.01 -5.71 6.42
C GLY A 212 2.90 -6.60 6.99
N ALA A 213 2.13 -6.09 7.97
CA ALA A 213 0.96 -6.79 8.48
C ALA A 213 -0.13 -6.96 7.42
N ALA A 214 -0.31 -5.99 6.53
CA ALA A 214 -1.26 -6.08 5.42
C ALA A 214 -0.81 -7.14 4.40
N ILE A 215 0.48 -7.24 4.07
CA ILE A 215 1.04 -8.29 3.20
C ILE A 215 0.72 -9.66 3.78
N ASN A 216 1.04 -9.91 5.07
CA ASN A 216 0.75 -11.18 5.72
C ASN A 216 -0.75 -11.54 5.65
N ARG A 217 -1.64 -10.56 5.88
CA ARG A 217 -3.09 -10.77 5.78
C ARG A 217 -3.54 -11.12 4.37
N LEU A 218 -2.95 -10.50 3.35
CA LEU A 218 -3.24 -10.77 1.94
C LEU A 218 -2.73 -12.16 1.54
N GLU A 219 -1.54 -12.57 2.00
CA GLU A 219 -0.98 -13.91 1.78
C GLU A 219 -1.87 -14.99 2.40
N TYR A 220 -2.26 -14.85 3.67
CA TYR A 220 -3.19 -15.79 4.29
C TYR A 220 -4.56 -15.84 3.59
N ALA A 221 -5.04 -14.70 3.09
CA ALA A 221 -6.27 -14.68 2.30
C ALA A 221 -6.09 -15.43 0.99
N ALA A 222 -4.99 -15.21 0.24
CA ALA A 222 -4.69 -15.90 -1.01
C ALA A 222 -4.55 -17.42 -0.80
N ASP A 223 -3.84 -17.84 0.23
CA ASP A 223 -3.66 -19.25 0.58
C ASP A 223 -4.99 -19.93 0.93
N ASN A 224 -5.83 -19.25 1.71
CA ASN A 224 -7.16 -19.79 2.07
C ASN A 224 -8.11 -19.87 0.88
N LEU A 225 -7.94 -19.03 -0.14
CA LEU A 225 -8.75 -19.06 -1.36
C LEU A 225 -8.30 -20.13 -2.35
N SER A 226 -7.03 -20.56 -2.28
CA SER A 226 -6.44 -21.56 -3.16
C SER A 226 -6.70 -23.00 -2.69
N ASN A 227 -7.11 -23.22 -1.42
CA ASN A 227 -7.46 -24.52 -0.85
C ASN A 227 -8.96 -24.84 -1.04
#